data_ed7764dd4e9c0c59174de960467fd0b1
#
_entry.id   ed7764dd4e9c0c59174de960467fd0b1
#
_cell.length_a   1.000
_cell.length_b   1.000
_cell.length_c   1.000
_cell.angle_alpha   90.00
_cell.angle_beta   90.00
_cell.angle_gamma   90.00
#
_symmetry.space_group_name_H-M   'P 1'
#
loop_
_entity.id
_entity.type
_entity.pdbx_description
1 polymer ?
#
loop_
_entity_poly.entity_id
_entity_poly.type
_entity_poly.pdbx_seq_one_letter_code
_entity_poly.pdbx_strand_id
1 'polypeptide(L)'
;MDEELSLSVYRLVEAIPEGKVLTYGEIAALLGRPRNARLVGRILSQTPPGRETPCHRVVNARGETAPGWTEQAELLRREGVFFRPDGRVDRKRSGWRPWEDSCGGTGKNS
;
A
#
# COMPACT_ATOMS: atom_id res chain seq x y z
N MET A 1 1.18 -4.86 22.15
CA MET A 1 2.02 -5.70 21.88
C MET A 1 2.90 -5.31 20.82
N ASP A 2 2.57 -5.19 19.67
CA ASP A 2 3.47 -4.82 18.63
C ASP A 2 3.30 -3.39 18.23
N GLU A 3 3.51 -2.47 19.17
CA GLU A 3 3.40 -1.07 18.84
C GLU A 3 4.45 -0.66 17.83
N GLU A 4 5.65 -1.24 17.92
CA GLU A 4 6.69 -0.95 16.94
C GLU A 4 6.28 -1.41 15.56
N LEU A 5 5.66 -2.58 15.46
CA LEU A 5 5.21 -3.08 14.19
C LEU A 5 4.10 -2.19 13.63
N SER A 6 3.18 -1.78 14.48
CA SER A 6 2.10 -0.89 14.04
C SER A 6 2.65 0.42 13.50
N LEU A 7 3.60 1.01 14.22
CA LEU A 7 4.23 2.24 13.74
C LEU A 7 4.95 2.03 12.43
N SER A 8 5.63 0.89 12.28
CA SER A 8 6.33 0.60 11.04
C SER A 8 5.36 0.48 9.87
N VAL A 9 4.21 -0.16 10.12
CA VAL A 9 3.19 -0.27 9.08
C VAL A 9 2.68 1.11 8.69
N TYR A 10 2.33 1.94 9.68
CA TYR A 10 1.82 3.28 9.38
C TYR A 10 2.83 4.10 8.63
N ARG A 11 4.09 4.09 9.05
CA ARG A 11 5.12 4.87 8.38
C ARG A 11 5.35 4.42 6.96
N LEU A 12 5.32 3.11 6.74
CA LEU A 12 5.52 2.60 5.39
C LEU A 12 4.37 3.00 4.47
N VAL A 13 3.13 2.89 4.97
CA VAL A 13 1.98 3.28 4.17
C VAL A 13 2.00 4.78 3.91
N GLU A 14 2.39 5.56 4.91
CA GLU A 14 2.49 7.02 4.75
C GLU A 14 3.56 7.42 3.75
N ALA A 15 4.51 6.53 3.47
CA ALA A 15 5.56 6.78 2.49
C ALA A 15 5.12 6.46 1.05
N ILE A 16 4.00 5.76 0.87
CA ILE A 16 3.53 5.44 -0.48
C ILE A 16 3.15 6.73 -1.18
N PRO A 17 3.77 7.03 -2.34
CA PRO A 17 3.45 8.28 -3.03
C PRO A 17 2.06 8.24 -3.65
N GLU A 18 1.50 9.42 -3.86
CA GLU A 18 0.24 9.53 -4.57
C GLU A 18 0.36 8.87 -5.94
N GLY A 19 -0.66 8.14 -6.32
CA GLY A 19 -0.65 7.44 -7.60
C GLY A 19 -0.05 6.06 -7.55
N LYS A 20 0.39 5.63 -6.37
CA LYS A 20 0.99 4.31 -6.20
C LYS A 20 0.27 3.53 -5.11
N VAL A 21 0.39 2.22 -5.16
CA VAL A 21 -0.22 1.33 -4.16
C VAL A 21 0.76 0.25 -3.75
N LEU A 22 0.53 -0.31 -2.57
CA LEU A 22 1.18 -1.54 -2.11
C LEU A 22 0.10 -2.55 -1.76
N THR A 23 0.46 -3.82 -1.76
CA THR A 23 -0.45 -4.83 -1.23
C THR A 23 -0.12 -5.11 0.23
N TYR A 24 -1.07 -5.69 0.95
CA TYR A 24 -0.84 -6.08 2.33
C TYR A 24 0.37 -7.02 2.44
N GLY A 25 0.49 -7.96 1.48
CA GLY A 25 1.61 -8.88 1.49
C GLY A 25 2.94 -8.20 1.23
N GLU A 26 2.95 -7.21 0.34
CA GLU A 26 4.17 -6.46 0.08
C GLU A 26 4.62 -5.67 1.29
N ILE A 27 3.67 -5.07 2.01
CA ILE A 27 4.00 -4.36 3.24
C ILE A 27 4.59 -5.32 4.25
N ALA A 28 3.95 -6.48 4.43
CA ALA A 28 4.45 -7.46 5.37
C ALA A 28 5.87 -7.91 5.01
N ALA A 29 6.11 -8.16 3.72
CA ALA A 29 7.43 -8.59 3.27
C ALA A 29 8.49 -7.52 3.50
N LEU A 30 8.14 -6.26 3.22
CA LEU A 30 9.08 -5.17 3.42
C LEU A 30 9.45 -5.00 4.89
N LEU A 31 8.56 -5.38 5.78
CA LEU A 31 8.82 -5.30 7.21
C LEU A 31 9.42 -6.58 7.77
N GLY A 32 9.80 -7.52 6.90
CA GLY A 32 10.45 -8.76 7.32
C GLY A 32 9.49 -9.82 7.82
N ARG A 33 8.21 -9.68 7.55
CA ARG A 33 7.18 -10.62 8.03
C ARG A 33 6.26 -11.05 6.89
N PRO A 34 6.80 -11.73 5.87
CA PRO A 34 6.02 -11.97 4.63
C PRO A 34 4.76 -12.78 4.82
N ARG A 35 4.61 -13.48 5.94
CA ARG A 35 3.41 -14.29 6.16
C ARG A 35 2.34 -13.56 6.96
N ASN A 36 2.56 -12.29 7.28
CA ASN A 36 1.68 -11.57 8.19
C ASN A 36 0.81 -10.52 7.49
N ALA A 37 0.38 -10.80 6.26
CA ALA A 37 -0.46 -9.85 5.53
C ALA A 37 -1.75 -9.53 6.27
N ARG A 38 -2.35 -10.53 6.93
CA ARG A 38 -3.58 -10.30 7.68
C ARG A 38 -3.36 -9.35 8.85
N LEU A 39 -2.21 -9.47 9.50
CA LEU A 39 -1.89 -8.58 10.60
C LEU A 39 -1.76 -7.14 10.11
N VAL A 40 -1.15 -6.94 8.94
CA VAL A 40 -1.07 -5.61 8.35
C VAL A 40 -2.46 -5.03 8.14
N GLY A 41 -3.37 -5.83 7.58
CA GLY A 41 -4.74 -5.37 7.39
C GLY A 41 -5.42 -5.01 8.70
N ARG A 42 -5.21 -5.81 9.74
CA ARG A 42 -5.78 -5.52 11.04
C ARG A 42 -5.23 -4.21 11.61
N ILE A 43 -3.92 -4.02 11.50
CA ILE A 43 -3.28 -2.81 11.99
C ILE A 43 -3.86 -1.59 11.29
N LEU A 44 -4.01 -1.67 9.97
CA LEU A 44 -4.54 -0.53 9.22
C LEU A 44 -5.99 -0.25 9.55
N SER A 45 -6.78 -1.29 9.85
CA SER A 45 -8.16 -1.09 10.23
C SER A 45 -8.30 -0.42 11.58
N GLN A 46 -7.23 -0.41 12.37
CA GLN A 46 -7.22 0.19 13.70
C GLN A 46 -6.41 1.49 13.73
N THR A 47 -6.24 2.13 12.59
CA THR A 47 -5.52 3.39 12.51
C THR A 47 -6.17 4.40 13.47
N PRO A 48 -5.39 5.02 14.37
CA PRO A 48 -5.98 5.93 15.35
C PRO A 48 -6.61 7.15 14.69
N PRO A 49 -7.68 7.67 15.28
CA PRO A 49 -8.27 8.91 14.80
C PRO A 49 -7.23 10.02 14.84
N GLY A 50 -7.23 10.83 13.82
CA GLY A 50 -6.28 11.94 13.73
C GLY A 50 -4.97 11.60 13.07
N ARG A 51 -4.69 10.31 12.88
CA ARG A 51 -3.50 9.93 12.15
C ARG A 51 -3.87 9.82 10.66
N GLU A 52 -3.16 10.57 9.84
CA GLU A 52 -3.50 10.64 8.41
C GLU A 52 -2.70 9.63 7.61
N THR A 53 -3.00 8.38 7.82
CA THR A 53 -2.38 7.30 7.07
C THR A 53 -3.23 7.01 5.84
N PRO A 54 -2.64 7.07 4.62
CA PRO A 54 -3.43 6.86 3.40
C PRO A 54 -3.71 5.38 3.17
N CYS A 55 -4.58 4.82 4.00
CA CYS A 55 -4.91 3.40 3.93
C CYS A 55 -5.51 3.00 2.59
N HIS A 56 -6.07 3.97 1.87
CA HIS A 56 -6.63 3.68 0.55
C HIS A 56 -5.57 3.24 -0.46
N ARG A 57 -4.29 3.50 -0.18
CA ARG A 57 -3.21 3.10 -1.08
C ARG A 57 -2.75 1.66 -0.86
N VAL A 58 -3.51 0.90 -0.08
CA VAL A 58 -3.20 -0.51 0.16
C VAL A 58 -4.32 -1.36 -0.38
N VAL A 59 -3.97 -2.35 -1.20
CA VAL A 59 -4.93 -3.25 -1.84
C VAL A 59 -4.49 -4.68 -1.59
N ASN A 60 -5.33 -5.65 -1.99
CA ASN A 60 -4.93 -7.04 -1.81
C ASN A 60 -4.06 -7.49 -2.98
N ALA A 61 -3.62 -8.75 -2.93
CA ALA A 61 -2.68 -9.27 -3.93
C ALA A 61 -3.25 -9.27 -5.33
N ARG A 62 -4.57 -9.22 -5.46
CA ARG A 62 -5.22 -9.18 -6.77
C ARG A 62 -5.46 -7.75 -7.26
N GLY A 63 -5.10 -6.76 -6.46
CA GLY A 63 -5.36 -5.38 -6.80
C GLY A 63 -6.77 -4.94 -6.47
N GLU A 64 -7.48 -5.71 -5.65
CA GLU A 64 -8.86 -5.38 -5.27
C GLU A 64 -8.87 -4.43 -4.10
N THR A 65 -9.82 -3.51 -4.11
CA THR A 65 -10.01 -2.59 -2.99
C THR A 65 -10.76 -3.31 -1.86
N ALA A 66 -10.78 -2.67 -0.69
CA ALA A 66 -11.40 -3.28 0.48
C ALA A 66 -12.90 -3.42 0.29
N PRO A 67 -13.48 -4.58 0.63
CA PRO A 67 -14.92 -4.75 0.53
C PRO A 67 -15.64 -3.74 1.41
N GLY A 68 -16.71 -3.16 0.90
CA GLY A 68 -17.50 -2.22 1.67
C GLY A 68 -16.96 -0.80 1.72
N TRP A 69 -15.77 -0.58 1.23
CA TRP A 69 -15.18 0.78 1.20
C TRP A 69 -15.24 1.30 -0.22
N THR A 70 -16.41 1.82 -0.58
CA THR A 70 -16.65 2.21 -1.96
C THR A 70 -15.85 3.42 -2.39
N GLU A 71 -15.49 4.29 -1.44
CA GLU A 71 -14.73 5.50 -1.79
C GLU A 71 -13.28 5.20 -2.13
N GLN A 72 -12.78 4.02 -1.77
CA GLN A 72 -11.37 3.73 -1.98
C GLN A 72 -10.97 3.86 -3.45
N ALA A 73 -11.76 3.25 -4.33
CA ALA A 73 -11.44 3.30 -5.76
C ALA A 73 -11.47 4.73 -6.28
N GLU A 74 -12.43 5.52 -5.80
CA GLU A 74 -12.51 6.91 -6.26
C GLU A 74 -11.31 7.71 -5.80
N LEU A 75 -10.88 7.51 -4.55
CA LEU A 75 -9.70 8.19 -4.04
C LEU A 75 -8.47 7.83 -4.87
N LEU A 76 -8.33 6.56 -5.19
CA LEU A 76 -7.18 6.12 -5.98
C LEU A 76 -7.23 6.70 -7.39
N ARG A 77 -8.40 6.75 -8.01
CA ARG A 77 -8.52 7.34 -9.34
C ARG A 77 -8.15 8.82 -9.33
N ARG A 78 -8.53 9.53 -8.31
CA ARG A 78 -8.17 10.94 -8.17
C ARG A 78 -6.66 11.14 -8.07
N GLU A 79 -5.96 10.14 -7.54
CA GLU A 79 -4.52 10.22 -7.40
C GLU A 79 -3.78 9.75 -8.66
N GLY A 80 -4.52 9.31 -9.67
CA GLY A 80 -3.88 8.89 -10.91
C GLY A 80 -3.53 7.41 -10.97
N VAL A 81 -4.07 6.60 -10.06
CA VAL A 81 -3.84 5.16 -10.08
C VAL A 81 -4.55 4.55 -11.29
N PHE A 82 -3.84 3.69 -12.00
CA PHE A 82 -4.41 3.01 -13.16
C PHE A 82 -5.21 1.79 -12.73
N PHE A 83 -6.35 1.58 -13.37
CA PHE A 83 -7.21 0.43 -13.10
C PHE A 83 -7.32 -0.42 -14.36
N ARG A 84 -7.48 -1.72 -14.15
CA ARG A 84 -7.73 -2.65 -15.24
C ARG A 84 -9.21 -2.58 -15.63
N PRO A 85 -9.55 -3.09 -16.82
CA PRO A 85 -10.97 -3.09 -17.22
C PRO A 85 -11.88 -3.84 -16.26
N ASP A 86 -11.34 -4.81 -15.50
CA ASP A 86 -12.14 -5.56 -14.54
C ASP A 86 -12.32 -4.84 -13.20
N GLY A 87 -11.80 -3.62 -13.07
CA GLY A 87 -11.97 -2.83 -11.85
C GLY A 87 -10.87 -2.98 -10.83
N ARG A 88 -9.91 -3.87 -11.07
CA ARG A 88 -8.79 -4.03 -10.15
C ARG A 88 -7.69 -3.03 -10.49
N VAL A 89 -6.91 -2.67 -9.48
CA VAL A 89 -5.76 -1.79 -9.70
C VAL A 89 -4.74 -2.49 -10.60
N ASP A 90 -4.22 -1.75 -11.56
CA ASP A 90 -3.16 -2.25 -12.43
C ASP A 90 -1.84 -2.11 -11.68
N ARG A 91 -1.45 -3.19 -10.99
CA ARG A 91 -0.27 -3.15 -10.14
C ARG A 91 1.03 -3.07 -10.92
N LYS A 92 1.02 -3.38 -12.19
CA LYS A 92 2.21 -3.21 -13.01
C LYS A 92 2.51 -1.73 -13.24
N ARG A 93 1.47 -0.94 -13.38
CA ARG A 93 1.63 0.49 -13.65
C ARG A 93 1.66 1.31 -12.36
N SER A 94 0.86 0.95 -11.38
CA SER A 94 0.68 1.77 -10.19
C SER A 94 1.27 1.16 -8.93
N GLY A 95 1.87 -0.02 -9.01
CA GLY A 95 2.50 -0.61 -7.84
C GLY A 95 3.76 0.15 -7.44
N TRP A 96 3.88 0.43 -6.15
CA TRP A 96 5.07 1.10 -5.64
C TRP A 96 6.16 0.06 -5.39
N ARG A 97 7.34 0.36 -5.83
CA ARG A 97 8.48 -0.55 -5.68
C ARG A 97 9.64 0.19 -5.02
N PRO A 98 9.54 0.41 -3.71
CA PRO A 98 10.59 1.16 -3.02
C PRO A 98 11.95 0.50 -3.12
N TRP A 99 11.97 -0.84 -3.24
CA TRP A 99 13.25 -1.53 -3.41
C TRP A 99 13.92 -1.19 -4.73
N GLU A 100 13.15 -0.88 -5.76
CA GLU A 100 13.73 -0.48 -7.04
C GLU A 100 14.20 0.95 -6.99
N ASP A 101 13.42 1.80 -6.37
CA ASP A 101 13.77 3.21 -6.28
C ASP A 101 15.07 3.41 -5.54
N SER A 102 15.28 2.64 -4.48
CA SER A 102 16.48 2.81 -3.70
C SER A 102 17.72 2.33 -4.47
N CYS A 103 17.53 1.42 -5.42
CA CYS A 103 18.64 1.04 -6.25
C CYS A 103 18.82 2.01 -7.35
N GLY A 104 17.76 2.44 -7.85
CA GLY A 104 17.82 3.27 -8.97
C GLY A 104 18.35 4.55 -8.71
N GLY A 105 18.32 4.82 -7.68
CA GLY A 105 18.89 6.00 -7.59
C GLY A 105 19.94 5.93 -8.51
N THR A 106 20.30 5.44 -8.66
CA THR A 106 21.24 5.43 -9.48
C THR A 106 21.13 4.98 -10.66
N GLY A 107 20.77 4.89 -10.62
CA GLY A 107 20.66 4.51 -11.61
C GLY A 107 20.52 4.43 -12.33
N LYS A 108 20.54 4.45 -12.44
CA LYS A 108 20.36 4.17 -13.20
C LYS A 108 20.66 4.09 -13.77
N ASN A 109 21.07 3.95 -13.25
CA ASN A 109 21.29 3.73 -13.69
C ASN A 109 21.38 3.46 -13.99
N SER A 110 21.55 3.59 -13.63
CA SER A 110 21.51 3.23 -14.00
C SER A 110 21.50 3.06 -14.26
#